data_c9d6bb2be8f77cddf49b9390703d8364
#
_entry.id   c9d6bb2be8f77cddf49b9390703d8364
#
_cell.length_a   1.000
_cell.length_b   1.000
_cell.length_c   1.000
_cell.angle_alpha   90.00
_cell.angle_beta   90.00
_cell.angle_gamma   90.00
#
_symmetry.space_group_name_H-M   'P 1'
#
loop_
_entity.id
_entity.type
_entity.pdbx_description
1 polymer ?
#
loop_
_entity_poly.entity_id
_entity_poly.type
_entity_poly.pdbx_seq_one_letter_code
_entity_poly.pdbx_strand_id
1 'polypeptide(L)'
;RLQPLESQTFWLSETPTVPGSKSWDAAITRIVTWAKFKDKKAGTTFFAFNTHFDHMGKVARRESAKLLLSRVREIAGDVPAVITGDFNSEPKDEPIQIITDKNNALHLEDTREICQTPHYGPSGTFNGFKSKERSDQPIDYIFINKKWNVLRHATISQTWEGRFASDHFAVLATLRL
;
A
#
# COMPACT_ATOMS: atom_id res chain seq x y z
N ARG A 1 10.08 -18.87 -8.27
CA ARG A 1 9.10 -19.32 -7.28
C ARG A 1 7.71 -18.76 -7.58
N LEU A 2 7.58 -17.45 -7.72
CA LEU A 2 6.33 -16.78 -8.06
C LEU A 2 6.16 -16.69 -9.58
N GLN A 3 5.00 -17.09 -10.08
CA GLN A 3 4.62 -16.99 -11.48
C GLN A 3 3.49 -15.99 -11.62
N PRO A 4 3.67 -14.90 -12.39
CA PRO A 4 2.57 -14.03 -12.73
C PRO A 4 1.60 -14.77 -13.65
N LEU A 5 0.31 -14.64 -13.37
CA LEU A 5 -0.77 -15.25 -14.17
C LEU A 5 -1.51 -14.19 -14.96
N GLU A 6 -1.74 -13.03 -14.36
CA GLU A 6 -2.52 -11.93 -14.90
C GLU A 6 -2.04 -10.62 -14.29
N SER A 7 -2.12 -9.52 -15.01
CA SER A 7 -1.84 -8.19 -14.50
C SER A 7 -2.61 -7.14 -15.28
N GLN A 8 -3.03 -6.08 -14.60
CA GLN A 8 -3.67 -4.92 -15.20
C GLN A 8 -3.38 -3.66 -14.37
N THR A 9 -3.77 -2.52 -14.93
CA THR A 9 -3.68 -1.21 -14.29
C THR A 9 -5.03 -0.52 -14.39
N PHE A 10 -5.44 0.18 -13.33
CA PHE A 10 -6.56 1.11 -13.35
C PHE A 10 -6.16 2.47 -12.78
N TRP A 11 -6.91 3.51 -13.13
CA TRP A 11 -6.63 4.88 -12.74
C TRP A 11 -7.43 5.26 -11.50
N LEU A 12 -6.79 6.03 -10.62
CA LEU A 12 -7.44 6.60 -9.43
C LEU A 12 -8.22 7.85 -9.84
N SER A 13 -9.39 7.60 -10.43
CA SER A 13 -10.30 8.62 -10.96
C SER A 13 -11.75 8.11 -10.98
N GLU A 14 -12.70 8.97 -11.31
CA GLU A 14 -14.11 8.61 -11.53
C GLU A 14 -14.32 7.69 -12.75
N THR A 15 -13.32 7.63 -13.63
CA THR A 15 -13.31 6.74 -14.80
C THR A 15 -12.10 5.82 -14.79
N PRO A 16 -12.04 4.83 -13.86
CA PRO A 16 -10.82 4.07 -13.57
C PRO A 16 -10.34 3.18 -14.73
N THR A 17 -11.17 2.92 -15.71
CA THR A 17 -10.83 2.13 -16.91
C THR A 17 -10.34 2.99 -18.08
N VAL A 18 -10.39 4.31 -17.95
CA VAL A 18 -9.95 5.25 -19.01
C VAL A 18 -8.47 5.59 -18.80
N PRO A 19 -7.57 5.20 -19.70
CA PRO A 19 -6.15 5.49 -19.60
C PRO A 19 -5.87 6.99 -19.48
N GLY A 20 -5.01 7.35 -18.50
CA GLY A 20 -4.62 8.75 -18.27
C GLY A 20 -5.68 9.59 -17.55
N SER A 21 -6.81 9.01 -17.16
CA SER A 21 -7.87 9.78 -16.48
C SER A 21 -7.39 10.33 -15.13
N LYS A 22 -7.89 11.52 -14.80
CA LYS A 22 -7.63 12.26 -13.58
C LYS A 22 -8.91 12.93 -13.12
N SER A 23 -9.26 12.81 -11.85
CA SER A 23 -10.50 13.36 -11.27
C SER A 23 -10.24 14.03 -9.94
N TRP A 24 -11.31 14.59 -9.39
CA TRP A 24 -11.30 15.30 -8.12
C TRP A 24 -10.28 16.46 -8.14
N ASP A 25 -9.59 16.68 -7.03
CA ASP A 25 -8.54 17.68 -6.88
C ASP A 25 -7.13 17.12 -7.08
N ALA A 26 -6.98 15.98 -7.77
CA ALA A 26 -5.68 15.36 -8.02
C ALA A 26 -4.75 16.29 -8.82
N ALA A 27 -3.51 16.47 -8.34
CA ALA A 27 -2.50 17.26 -9.05
C ALA A 27 -2.02 16.53 -10.30
N ILE A 28 -1.81 15.22 -10.21
CA ILE A 28 -1.34 14.39 -11.32
C ILE A 28 -2.16 13.11 -11.44
N THR A 29 -2.05 12.42 -12.57
CA THR A 29 -2.65 11.11 -12.78
C THR A 29 -2.00 10.08 -11.85
N ARG A 30 -2.83 9.29 -11.16
CA ARG A 30 -2.41 8.21 -10.26
C ARG A 30 -3.06 6.89 -10.67
N ILE A 31 -2.34 5.81 -10.44
CA ILE A 31 -2.75 4.47 -10.88
C ILE A 31 -2.61 3.46 -9.74
N VAL A 32 -3.30 2.34 -9.93
CA VAL A 32 -3.05 1.09 -9.22
C VAL A 32 -2.70 0.03 -10.24
N THR A 33 -1.53 -0.57 -10.11
CA THR A 33 -1.15 -1.75 -10.88
C THR A 33 -1.32 -2.98 -10.01
N TRP A 34 -1.93 -4.03 -10.54
CA TRP A 34 -2.09 -5.27 -9.83
C TRP A 34 -1.66 -6.48 -10.66
N ALA A 35 -1.28 -7.54 -9.97
CA ALA A 35 -1.00 -8.82 -10.59
C ALA A 35 -1.49 -9.97 -9.71
N LYS A 36 -1.96 -11.03 -10.36
CA LYS A 36 -2.25 -12.32 -9.75
C LYS A 36 -1.04 -13.22 -9.87
N PHE A 37 -0.58 -13.75 -8.75
CA PHE A 37 0.57 -14.65 -8.69
C PHE A 37 0.17 -16.05 -8.24
N LYS A 38 0.90 -17.05 -8.75
CA LYS A 38 0.93 -18.41 -8.20
C LYS A 38 2.27 -18.68 -7.52
N ASP A 39 2.26 -19.03 -6.24
CA ASP A 39 3.43 -19.62 -5.60
C ASP A 39 3.52 -21.09 -6.04
N LYS A 40 4.49 -21.40 -6.90
CA LYS A 40 4.69 -22.78 -7.43
C LYS A 40 5.05 -23.79 -6.35
N LYS A 41 5.64 -23.33 -5.23
CA LYS A 41 6.03 -24.22 -4.14
C LYS A 41 4.83 -24.55 -3.25
N ALA A 42 4.01 -23.57 -2.91
CA ALA A 42 2.85 -23.75 -2.05
C ALA A 42 1.58 -24.16 -2.82
N GLY A 43 1.56 -23.98 -4.16
CA GLY A 43 0.38 -24.23 -4.99
C GLY A 43 -0.72 -23.17 -4.85
N THR A 44 -0.54 -22.17 -4.01
CA THR A 44 -1.51 -21.13 -3.70
C THR A 44 -1.43 -19.95 -4.67
N THR A 45 -2.53 -19.21 -4.79
CA THR A 45 -2.57 -17.95 -5.56
C THR A 45 -2.85 -16.77 -4.63
N PHE A 46 -2.33 -15.60 -4.98
CA PHE A 46 -2.61 -14.34 -4.30
C PHE A 46 -2.54 -13.17 -5.28
N PHE A 47 -3.11 -12.04 -4.88
CA PHE A 47 -3.02 -10.78 -5.61
C PHE A 47 -2.06 -9.82 -4.93
N ALA A 48 -1.28 -9.09 -5.73
CA ALA A 48 -0.48 -7.96 -5.27
C ALA A 48 -0.94 -6.70 -6.01
N PHE A 49 -1.18 -5.63 -5.26
CA PHE A 49 -1.53 -4.31 -5.76
C PHE A 49 -0.44 -3.34 -5.35
N ASN A 50 -0.13 -2.38 -6.22
CA ASN A 50 0.79 -1.30 -5.91
C ASN A 50 0.22 0.03 -6.39
N THR A 51 0.35 1.06 -5.56
CA THR A 51 -0.20 2.39 -5.83
C THR A 51 0.68 3.50 -5.30
N HIS A 52 0.43 4.71 -5.77
CA HIS A 52 0.95 5.94 -5.20
C HIS A 52 -0.17 6.99 -5.25
N PHE A 53 -0.72 7.38 -4.09
CA PHE A 53 -1.81 8.35 -4.00
C PHE A 53 -1.33 9.77 -4.32
N ASP A 54 -2.26 10.65 -4.63
CA ASP A 54 -1.92 12.04 -4.95
C ASP A 54 -1.34 12.77 -3.73
N HIS A 55 -0.28 13.55 -3.97
CA HIS A 55 0.45 14.25 -2.92
C HIS A 55 -0.20 15.58 -2.50
N MET A 56 -1.10 16.15 -3.32
CA MET A 56 -1.75 17.44 -3.06
C MET A 56 -3.23 17.28 -2.74
N GLY A 57 -3.97 16.55 -3.58
CA GLY A 57 -5.42 16.46 -3.55
C GLY A 57 -5.95 15.67 -2.35
N LYS A 58 -6.55 16.32 -1.37
CA LYS A 58 -7.17 15.67 -0.20
C LYS A 58 -8.40 14.87 -0.59
N VAL A 59 -9.25 15.43 -1.46
CA VAL A 59 -10.44 14.75 -1.98
C VAL A 59 -10.01 13.55 -2.83
N ALA A 60 -8.99 13.73 -3.68
CA ALA A 60 -8.45 12.65 -4.50
C ALA A 60 -7.94 11.48 -3.65
N ARG A 61 -7.21 11.73 -2.57
CA ARG A 61 -6.75 10.65 -1.66
C ARG A 61 -7.92 9.93 -0.99
N ARG A 62 -8.91 10.68 -0.49
CA ARG A 62 -10.11 10.11 0.13
C ARG A 62 -10.88 9.20 -0.83
N GLU A 63 -11.20 9.70 -2.02
CA GLU A 63 -11.96 8.95 -3.00
C GLU A 63 -11.14 7.78 -3.60
N SER A 64 -9.82 7.96 -3.74
CA SER A 64 -8.90 6.88 -4.11
C SER A 64 -8.91 5.73 -3.09
N ALA A 65 -9.01 6.01 -1.80
CA ALA A 65 -9.12 4.98 -0.76
C ALA A 65 -10.41 4.15 -0.91
N LYS A 66 -11.54 4.81 -1.14
CA LYS A 66 -12.83 4.13 -1.38
C LYS A 66 -12.80 3.29 -2.66
N LEU A 67 -12.27 3.85 -3.74
CA LEU A 67 -12.13 3.17 -5.03
C LEU A 67 -11.20 1.96 -4.89
N LEU A 68 -10.08 2.11 -4.21
CA LEU A 68 -9.13 1.02 -3.97
C LEU A 68 -9.81 -0.16 -3.27
N LEU A 69 -10.54 0.06 -2.17
CA LEU A 69 -11.26 -0.99 -1.44
C LEU A 69 -12.25 -1.72 -2.35
N SER A 70 -13.06 -0.97 -3.11
CA SER A 70 -14.02 -1.53 -4.04
C SER A 70 -13.35 -2.38 -5.12
N ARG A 71 -12.27 -1.87 -5.73
CA ARG A 71 -11.54 -2.58 -6.80
C ARG A 71 -10.79 -3.80 -6.30
N VAL A 72 -10.19 -3.72 -5.10
CA VAL A 72 -9.55 -4.90 -4.47
C VAL A 72 -10.59 -5.99 -4.24
N ARG A 73 -11.79 -5.65 -3.75
CA ARG A 73 -12.87 -6.63 -3.56
C ARG A 73 -13.37 -7.22 -4.87
N GLU A 74 -13.55 -6.40 -5.89
CA GLU A 74 -14.01 -6.83 -7.21
C GLU A 74 -13.00 -7.78 -7.89
N ILE A 75 -11.71 -7.46 -7.81
CA ILE A 75 -10.63 -8.17 -8.51
C ILE A 75 -10.18 -9.42 -7.74
N ALA A 76 -9.92 -9.28 -6.45
CA ALA A 76 -9.37 -10.37 -5.64
C ALA A 76 -10.44 -11.24 -4.96
N GLY A 77 -11.64 -10.68 -4.70
CA GLY A 77 -12.69 -11.37 -3.95
C GLY A 77 -12.20 -11.82 -2.57
N ASP A 78 -12.28 -13.13 -2.32
CA ASP A 78 -11.81 -13.77 -1.09
C ASP A 78 -10.40 -14.38 -1.22
N VAL A 79 -9.73 -14.17 -2.35
CA VAL A 79 -8.34 -14.61 -2.54
C VAL A 79 -7.40 -13.70 -1.72
N PRO A 80 -6.32 -14.26 -1.15
CA PRO A 80 -5.34 -13.44 -0.45
C PRO A 80 -4.84 -12.26 -1.29
N ALA A 81 -4.83 -11.07 -0.71
CA ALA A 81 -4.37 -9.85 -1.37
C ALA A 81 -3.42 -9.06 -0.47
N VAL A 82 -2.37 -8.51 -1.08
CA VAL A 82 -1.43 -7.56 -0.47
C VAL A 82 -1.41 -6.28 -1.29
N ILE A 83 -1.47 -5.15 -0.62
CA ILE A 83 -1.53 -3.82 -1.22
C ILE A 83 -0.37 -2.99 -0.68
N THR A 84 0.49 -2.50 -1.55
CA THR A 84 1.67 -1.71 -1.19
C THR A 84 1.61 -0.34 -1.83
N GLY A 85 2.25 0.66 -1.22
CA GLY A 85 2.41 1.96 -1.86
C GLY A 85 2.70 3.10 -0.91
N ASP A 86 2.95 4.25 -1.54
CA ASP A 86 2.93 5.56 -0.89
C ASP A 86 1.49 6.10 -0.97
N PHE A 87 0.86 6.25 0.19
CA PHE A 87 -0.52 6.76 0.30
C PHE A 87 -0.58 8.28 0.55
N ASN A 88 0.59 8.94 0.66
CA ASN A 88 0.68 10.37 0.96
C ASN A 88 -0.24 10.80 2.11
N SER A 89 -0.43 9.94 3.08
CA SER A 89 -1.38 10.11 4.19
C SER A 89 -0.84 9.44 5.44
N GLU A 90 -0.92 10.13 6.57
CA GLU A 90 -0.55 9.60 7.88
C GLU A 90 -1.67 8.73 8.48
N PRO A 91 -1.41 7.92 9.54
CA PRO A 91 -2.40 6.99 10.09
C PRO A 91 -3.73 7.64 10.52
N LYS A 92 -3.71 8.93 10.92
CA LYS A 92 -4.91 9.67 11.34
C LYS A 92 -5.65 10.34 10.19
N ASP A 93 -5.09 10.37 9.00
CA ASP A 93 -5.71 10.97 7.84
C ASP A 93 -6.88 10.13 7.33
N GLU A 94 -7.89 10.81 6.80
CA GLU A 94 -9.15 10.20 6.34
C GLU A 94 -8.95 9.02 5.37
N PRO A 95 -8.01 9.06 4.38
CA PRO A 95 -7.79 7.92 3.48
C PRO A 95 -7.38 6.63 4.21
N ILE A 96 -6.49 6.74 5.20
CA ILE A 96 -6.02 5.58 5.97
C ILE A 96 -7.13 5.07 6.90
N GLN A 97 -7.87 5.97 7.52
CA GLN A 97 -9.03 5.62 8.35
C GLN A 97 -10.10 4.87 7.52
N ILE A 98 -10.37 5.29 6.28
CA ILE A 98 -11.30 4.59 5.37
C ILE A 98 -10.80 3.17 5.06
N ILE A 99 -9.49 3.02 4.76
CA ILE A 99 -8.91 1.72 4.41
C ILE A 99 -8.97 0.75 5.59
N THR A 100 -8.76 1.23 6.81
CA THR A 100 -8.60 0.41 8.01
C THR A 100 -9.86 0.35 8.90
N ASP A 101 -10.96 1.00 8.51
CA ASP A 101 -12.21 1.02 9.31
C ASP A 101 -12.80 -0.38 9.46
N LYS A 102 -12.67 -0.96 10.62
CA LYS A 102 -13.16 -2.31 10.96
C LYS A 102 -14.68 -2.48 10.84
N ASN A 103 -15.45 -1.40 10.80
CA ASN A 103 -16.89 -1.43 10.55
C ASN A 103 -17.20 -1.60 9.06
N ASN A 104 -16.24 -1.34 8.18
CA ASN A 104 -16.35 -1.60 6.75
C ASN A 104 -15.97 -3.05 6.46
N ALA A 105 -16.88 -3.83 5.88
CA ALA A 105 -16.63 -5.23 5.51
C ALA A 105 -15.47 -5.38 4.48
N LEU A 106 -15.13 -4.31 3.78
CA LEU A 106 -14.05 -4.27 2.78
C LEU A 106 -12.70 -3.81 3.37
N HIS A 107 -12.62 -3.49 4.66
CA HIS A 107 -11.40 -2.96 5.25
C HIS A 107 -10.19 -3.87 5.04
N LEU A 108 -9.04 -3.24 4.99
CA LEU A 108 -7.74 -3.90 4.97
C LEU A 108 -7.04 -3.69 6.33
N GLU A 109 -6.14 -4.60 6.65
CA GLU A 109 -5.36 -4.53 7.87
C GLU A 109 -3.95 -4.00 7.55
N ASP A 110 -3.49 -3.02 8.33
CA ASP A 110 -2.11 -2.56 8.28
C ASP A 110 -1.21 -3.64 8.87
N THR A 111 -0.25 -4.12 8.08
CA THR A 111 0.69 -5.16 8.52
C THR A 111 1.54 -4.73 9.71
N ARG A 112 1.75 -3.44 9.91
CA ARG A 112 2.45 -2.91 11.08
C ARG A 112 1.67 -3.12 12.37
N GLU A 113 0.36 -2.87 12.34
CA GLU A 113 -0.50 -2.93 13.52
C GLU A 113 -0.80 -4.35 13.99
N ILE A 114 -0.78 -5.33 13.06
CA ILE A 114 -1.14 -6.72 13.35
C ILE A 114 0.06 -7.68 13.36
N CYS A 115 1.27 -7.14 13.26
CA CYS A 115 2.50 -7.93 13.24
C CYS A 115 2.71 -8.71 14.53
N GLN A 116 3.15 -9.96 14.43
CA GLN A 116 3.43 -10.84 15.57
C GLN A 116 4.65 -10.40 16.40
N THR A 117 5.59 -9.65 15.80
CA THR A 117 6.75 -9.09 16.49
C THR A 117 6.67 -7.58 16.54
N PRO A 118 7.29 -6.92 17.51
CA PRO A 118 7.39 -5.46 17.49
C PRO A 118 7.96 -4.94 16.17
N HIS A 119 7.45 -3.80 15.72
CA HIS A 119 7.97 -3.09 14.56
C HIS A 119 9.47 -2.79 14.74
N TYR A 120 10.27 -3.02 13.70
CA TYR A 120 11.68 -2.69 13.66
C TYR A 120 11.95 -1.46 12.79
N GLY A 121 12.80 -0.56 13.27
CA GLY A 121 13.22 0.65 12.58
C GLY A 121 12.38 1.90 12.92
N PRO A 122 12.58 3.00 12.20
CA PRO A 122 11.88 4.25 12.46
C PRO A 122 10.37 4.12 12.16
N SER A 123 9.57 4.94 12.85
CA SER A 123 8.13 5.00 12.62
C SER A 123 7.77 5.64 11.29
N GLY A 124 8.42 6.77 10.95
CA GLY A 124 8.22 7.46 9.69
C GLY A 124 8.88 6.75 8.51
N THR A 125 8.33 6.96 7.33
CA THR A 125 8.84 6.35 6.10
C THR A 125 9.43 7.37 5.13
N PHE A 126 9.10 8.66 5.25
CA PHE A 126 9.67 9.74 4.44
C PHE A 126 10.90 10.36 5.11
N ASN A 127 12.03 10.46 4.42
CA ASN A 127 13.28 11.04 4.90
C ASN A 127 13.72 12.30 4.13
N GLY A 128 13.20 12.51 2.90
CA GLY A 128 13.52 13.66 2.05
C GLY A 128 15.02 13.79 1.74
N PHE A 129 15.78 12.70 1.74
CA PHE A 129 17.25 12.66 1.66
C PHE A 129 17.95 13.42 2.80
N LYS A 130 17.25 13.70 3.90
CA LYS A 130 17.79 14.46 5.04
C LYS A 130 17.86 13.59 6.31
N SER A 131 19.01 13.62 6.98
CA SER A 131 19.20 12.83 8.21
C SER A 131 18.54 13.45 9.45
N LYS A 132 18.19 14.74 9.43
CA LYS A 132 17.70 15.50 10.59
C LYS A 132 16.19 15.80 10.57
N GLU A 133 15.57 15.81 9.42
CA GLU A 133 14.13 16.09 9.27
C GLU A 133 13.45 14.78 8.85
N ARG A 134 12.95 14.03 9.82
CA ARG A 134 12.20 12.79 9.60
C ARG A 134 10.74 13.05 9.95
N SER A 135 9.81 12.60 9.12
CA SER A 135 8.44 12.41 9.57
C SER A 135 8.41 11.31 10.61
N ASP A 136 7.77 11.54 11.73
CA ASP A 136 7.57 10.52 12.77
C ASP A 136 6.41 9.57 12.43
N GLN A 137 5.72 9.81 11.32
CA GLN A 137 4.56 9.05 10.88
C GLN A 137 4.82 8.39 9.52
N PRO A 138 4.32 7.16 9.29
CA PRO A 138 4.40 6.52 7.99
C PRO A 138 3.45 7.16 7.00
N ILE A 139 3.84 7.18 5.71
CA ILE A 139 2.97 7.46 4.56
C ILE A 139 3.03 6.33 3.54
N ASP A 140 3.95 5.39 3.73
CA ASP A 140 4.08 4.16 2.96
C ASP A 140 3.57 2.98 3.78
N TYR A 141 2.74 2.15 3.18
CA TYR A 141 2.08 1.05 3.88
C TYR A 141 2.13 -0.25 3.09
N ILE A 142 1.99 -1.34 3.83
CA ILE A 142 1.63 -2.66 3.33
C ILE A 142 0.33 -3.05 4.02
N PHE A 143 -0.76 -3.02 3.25
CA PHE A 143 -2.06 -3.50 3.70
C PHE A 143 -2.32 -4.91 3.20
N ILE A 144 -3.14 -5.66 3.94
CA ILE A 144 -3.56 -7.01 3.56
C ILE A 144 -5.06 -7.20 3.83
N ASN A 145 -5.67 -8.15 3.10
CA ASN A 145 -6.94 -8.70 3.55
C ASN A 145 -6.69 -9.81 4.59
N LYS A 146 -7.75 -10.25 5.29
CA LYS A 146 -7.70 -11.17 6.45
C LYS A 146 -7.17 -12.60 6.19
N LYS A 147 -6.49 -12.83 5.07
CA LYS A 147 -6.01 -14.16 4.67
C LYS A 147 -4.53 -14.43 4.98
N TRP A 148 -3.86 -13.45 5.59
CA TRP A 148 -2.42 -13.51 5.84
C TRP A 148 -2.09 -13.52 7.33
N ASN A 149 -1.00 -14.20 7.68
CA ASN A 149 -0.33 -14.03 8.96
C ASN A 149 0.87 -13.11 8.77
N VAL A 150 0.92 -12.01 9.52
CA VAL A 150 2.04 -11.06 9.48
C VAL A 150 3.06 -11.45 10.54
N LEU A 151 4.19 -11.98 10.11
CA LEU A 151 5.22 -12.49 11.02
C LEU A 151 6.13 -11.36 11.50
N ARG A 152 6.52 -10.45 10.60
CA ARG A 152 7.45 -9.35 10.86
C ARG A 152 7.09 -8.13 10.04
N HIS A 153 7.37 -6.95 10.59
CA HIS A 153 7.28 -5.68 9.89
C HIS A 153 8.48 -4.80 10.25
N ALA A 154 9.02 -4.07 9.26
CA ALA A 154 10.16 -3.19 9.46
C ALA A 154 10.13 -1.99 8.51
N THR A 155 10.72 -0.88 8.95
CA THR A 155 11.14 0.25 8.12
C THR A 155 12.65 0.24 8.05
N ILE A 156 13.21 0.07 6.85
CA ILE A 156 14.64 -0.09 6.63
C ILE A 156 15.27 1.27 6.35
N SER A 157 16.04 1.77 7.31
CA SER A 157 16.66 3.11 7.27
C SER A 157 18.17 3.10 7.02
N GLN A 158 18.67 2.07 6.37
CA GLN A 158 20.09 1.95 6.07
C GLN A 158 20.58 3.03 5.11
N THR A 159 21.83 3.45 5.32
CA THR A 159 22.53 4.37 4.43
C THR A 159 23.81 3.70 3.92
N TRP A 160 24.27 4.13 2.75
CA TRP A 160 25.57 3.76 2.19
C TRP A 160 26.43 5.01 2.11
N GLU A 161 27.54 5.01 2.81
CA GLU A 161 28.45 6.18 2.91
C GLU A 161 27.70 7.47 3.32
N GLY A 162 26.73 7.34 4.24
CA GLY A 162 25.91 8.44 4.71
C GLY A 162 24.82 8.92 3.76
N ARG A 163 24.59 8.21 2.64
CA ARG A 163 23.57 8.55 1.65
C ARG A 163 22.39 7.60 1.73
N PHE A 164 21.18 8.12 1.56
CA PHE A 164 19.97 7.35 1.39
C PHE A 164 19.78 6.91 -0.06
N ALA A 165 19.32 5.69 -0.28
CA ALA A 165 19.02 5.16 -1.61
C ALA A 165 17.75 5.79 -2.23
N SER A 166 16.85 6.32 -1.40
CA SER A 166 15.60 6.97 -1.76
C SER A 166 15.27 8.03 -0.70
N ASP A 167 14.42 8.98 -1.05
CA ASP A 167 13.79 9.94 -0.12
C ASP A 167 12.74 9.28 0.77
N HIS A 168 12.38 8.01 0.50
CA HIS A 168 11.60 7.16 1.39
C HIS A 168 12.45 6.01 1.92
N PHE A 169 12.09 5.52 3.11
CA PHE A 169 12.60 4.27 3.64
C PHE A 169 11.79 3.09 3.09
N ALA A 170 12.46 2.01 2.78
CA ALA A 170 11.78 0.80 2.35
C ALA A 170 10.97 0.18 3.50
N VAL A 171 9.70 -0.12 3.25
CA VAL A 171 8.82 -0.86 4.18
C VAL A 171 8.86 -2.34 3.80
N LEU A 172 9.03 -3.20 4.81
CA LEU A 172 9.14 -4.65 4.65
C LEU A 172 8.15 -5.36 5.57
N ALA A 173 7.44 -6.34 5.02
CA ALA A 173 6.65 -7.29 5.79
C ALA A 173 6.98 -8.73 5.40
N THR A 174 7.01 -9.62 6.39
CA THR A 174 7.07 -11.07 6.15
C THR A 174 5.68 -11.65 6.35
N LEU A 175 5.09 -12.14 5.27
CA LEU A 175 3.73 -12.66 5.22
C LEU A 175 3.73 -14.18 5.03
N ARG A 176 2.77 -14.86 5.65
CA ARG A 176 2.51 -16.30 5.49
C ARG A 176 1.01 -16.54 5.29
N LEU A 177 0.67 -17.31 4.27
CA LEU A 177 -0.67 -17.88 4.05
C LEU A 177 -0.90 -19.10 4.94
#